data_eb9e70282bd19cec993d5bfe960d5cf1
#
_entry.id   eb9e70282bd19cec993d5bfe960d5cf1
#
_cell.length_a   1.000
_cell.length_b   1.000
_cell.length_c   1.000
_cell.angle_alpha   90.00
_cell.angle_beta   90.00
_cell.angle_gamma   90.00
#
_symmetry.space_group_name_H-M   'P 1'
#
loop_
_entity.id
_entity.type
_entity.pdbx_description
1 polymer ?
#
loop_
_entity_poly.entity_id
_entity_poly.type
_entity_poly.pdbx_seq_one_letter_code
_entity_poly.pdbx_strand_id
1 'polypeptide(L)'
;MTGKALDRKAPAGDPSGVAERTDPEAREKGRDNGDEARVKDDVEPNGERTRLVPPPPAVGPWRSYKEILAQLAQRLLEAQRPIRILQALRWDPSVEDQFLKAKGKELPKVGYDPDLGFDPDAKMRELTDIYGDIRRELGKDDKLGKILRETCDEYRQVVEMLRVRGTPEFYRYSKKLYGSPKDKFPDDRTTVRDMGFVLYELLTAIGGERLGPEQPRDIPATAAAQEINARLSRYFGDAAVRVEVDDSLLADAAAGSDYVKIRSGAAFSKSDIDILEAHEGWVHVATSLNGQAQPVARWLAKGPPRTTAVQEGLAALMEILTFRSTPRRAKKLNDRILAVDKAEDGASFLDVFEWHRTEGYDEDECFQSTHRVFRGGVLEGGAPFTKDASYCKGIVLNYAFMRAAIMQDRAYLIPFLFVGKVAHEDIPILYAHVADGIVRPPPYLPPMFDDMNGLAIWICYSTFFSRLSGSAIAQYYAKMLAH
;
A
#
# COMPACT_ATOMS: atom_id res chain seq x y z
N MET A 1 11.98 -29.83 42.14
CA MET A 1 10.75 -30.32 42.79
C MET A 1 9.63 -30.26 41.72
N THR A 2 9.29 -31.45 41.26
CA THR A 2 7.99 -32.01 40.86
C THR A 2 7.08 -31.08 40.06
N GLY A 3 6.83 -31.22 38.78
CA GLY A 3 6.28 -32.39 38.07
C GLY A 3 4.75 -32.37 38.05
N LYS A 4 4.16 -32.05 36.90
CA LYS A 4 2.87 -32.63 36.47
C LYS A 4 2.68 -32.45 34.99
N ALA A 5 2.87 -33.54 34.26
CA ALA A 5 2.36 -33.77 32.91
C ALA A 5 0.83 -33.96 32.97
N LEU A 6 0.12 -33.46 31.96
CA LEU A 6 -1.27 -33.83 31.69
C LEU A 6 -1.36 -34.35 30.27
N ASP A 7 -1.39 -35.67 30.21
CA ASP A 7 -1.87 -36.48 29.08
C ASP A 7 -3.26 -36.05 28.64
N ARG A 8 -3.49 -35.88 27.36
CA ARG A 8 -4.82 -36.10 26.74
C ARG A 8 -4.66 -36.89 25.45
N LYS A 9 -5.18 -38.12 25.52
CA LYS A 9 -5.36 -39.10 24.48
C LYS A 9 -6.13 -38.56 23.27
N ALA A 10 -5.66 -38.95 22.09
CA ALA A 10 -6.43 -38.99 20.85
C ALA A 10 -7.28 -40.25 20.79
N PRO A 11 -8.41 -40.26 20.11
CA PRO A 11 -9.05 -41.49 19.68
C PRO A 11 -8.65 -41.82 18.24
N ALA A 12 -8.20 -43.06 18.09
CA ALA A 12 -8.00 -43.74 16.83
C ALA A 12 -9.33 -44.12 16.18
N GLY A 13 -9.39 -44.09 14.87
CA GLY A 13 -10.43 -44.67 14.04
C GLY A 13 -9.83 -45.12 12.74
N ASP A 14 -9.84 -46.41 12.56
CA ASP A 14 -9.17 -47.24 11.55
C ASP A 14 -9.94 -47.29 10.23
N PRO A 15 -9.29 -47.61 9.11
CA PRO A 15 -9.84 -47.53 7.76
C PRO A 15 -10.37 -48.89 7.29
N SER A 16 -11.38 -48.89 6.44
CA SER A 16 -11.56 -49.94 5.42
C SER A 16 -12.79 -49.67 4.57
N GLY A 17 -12.66 -49.88 3.28
CA GLY A 17 -13.79 -49.83 2.37
C GLY A 17 -13.39 -49.68 0.89
N VAL A 18 -12.59 -50.60 0.38
CA VAL A 18 -12.42 -50.85 -1.05
C VAL A 18 -13.70 -51.53 -1.58
N ALA A 19 -14.26 -51.00 -2.65
CA ALA A 19 -15.15 -51.79 -3.53
C ALA A 19 -14.96 -51.34 -4.98
N GLU A 20 -14.27 -52.19 -5.72
CA GLU A 20 -14.35 -52.35 -7.18
C GLU A 20 -15.76 -52.70 -7.64
N ARG A 21 -16.10 -52.25 -8.84
CA ARG A 21 -16.76 -53.06 -9.90
C ARG A 21 -17.24 -52.16 -11.02
N THR A 22 -16.64 -52.28 -12.17
CA THR A 22 -16.90 -53.08 -13.38
C THR A 22 -17.79 -52.36 -14.38
N ASP A 23 -17.16 -52.09 -15.52
CA ASP A 23 -17.75 -51.92 -16.85
C ASP A 23 -18.55 -53.19 -17.24
N PRO A 24 -19.57 -53.13 -18.11
CA PRO A 24 -19.30 -53.45 -19.48
C PRO A 24 -20.19 -52.85 -20.62
N GLU A 25 -19.52 -52.62 -21.73
CA GLU A 25 -19.87 -52.89 -23.12
C GLU A 25 -21.28 -52.68 -23.71
N ALA A 26 -21.26 -51.87 -24.79
CA ALA A 26 -21.65 -52.17 -26.18
C ALA A 26 -23.14 -52.15 -26.56
N ARG A 27 -23.44 -51.31 -27.53
CA ARG A 27 -23.98 -51.71 -28.85
C ARG A 27 -24.26 -50.55 -29.81
N GLU A 28 -23.62 -50.69 -30.90
CA GLU A 28 -23.79 -50.23 -32.28
C GLU A 28 -25.22 -49.99 -32.83
N LYS A 29 -25.18 -49.09 -33.81
CA LYS A 29 -25.87 -49.00 -35.13
C LYS A 29 -26.70 -47.72 -35.21
N GLY A 30 -26.64 -46.92 -36.27
CA GLY A 30 -26.04 -46.94 -37.56
C GLY A 30 -26.54 -45.75 -38.39
N ARG A 31 -25.75 -45.38 -39.42
CA ARG A 31 -26.11 -44.74 -40.71
C ARG A 31 -26.90 -43.42 -40.68
N ASP A 32 -26.67 -42.42 -41.44
CA ASP A 32 -25.98 -42.21 -42.72
C ASP A 32 -26.01 -40.75 -43.13
N ASN A 33 -25.04 -40.34 -43.98
CA ASN A 33 -24.99 -39.21 -44.93
C ASN A 33 -25.00 -37.76 -44.41
N GLY A 34 -23.94 -37.05 -44.53
CA GLY A 34 -23.50 -36.39 -45.80
C GLY A 34 -23.66 -34.88 -45.66
N ASP A 35 -22.59 -34.13 -45.49
CA ASP A 35 -22.14 -33.10 -46.40
C ASP A 35 -20.80 -32.51 -45.92
N GLU A 36 -19.81 -32.60 -46.75
CA GLU A 36 -18.54 -31.91 -46.61
C GLU A 36 -18.69 -30.43 -46.90
N ALA A 37 -18.40 -29.59 -45.92
CA ALA A 37 -18.05 -28.21 -46.19
C ALA A 37 -16.71 -27.92 -45.54
N ARG A 38 -15.64 -27.94 -46.34
CA ARG A 38 -14.32 -27.43 -46.03
C ARG A 38 -14.43 -26.00 -45.56
N VAL A 39 -14.14 -25.76 -44.30
CA VAL A 39 -13.79 -24.43 -43.80
C VAL A 39 -12.27 -24.38 -43.72
N LYS A 40 -11.70 -23.48 -44.50
CA LYS A 40 -10.28 -23.15 -44.52
C LYS A 40 -9.90 -22.53 -43.18
N ASP A 41 -8.84 -23.08 -42.59
CA ASP A 41 -8.10 -22.44 -41.52
C ASP A 41 -7.36 -21.22 -42.08
N ASP A 42 -7.91 -20.03 -41.85
CA ASP A 42 -7.14 -18.79 -41.91
C ASP A 42 -6.91 -18.32 -40.46
N VAL A 43 -5.77 -18.74 -39.88
CA VAL A 43 -5.25 -18.22 -38.63
C VAL A 43 -4.56 -16.90 -38.95
N GLU A 44 -5.23 -15.79 -38.69
CA GLU A 44 -4.57 -14.50 -38.60
C GLU A 44 -3.95 -14.33 -37.21
N PRO A 45 -2.67 -13.89 -37.10
CA PRO A 45 -2.03 -13.60 -35.84
C PRO A 45 -2.28 -12.14 -35.45
N ASN A 46 -3.40 -11.83 -34.83
CA ASN A 46 -3.58 -10.58 -34.15
C ASN A 46 -4.15 -10.86 -32.75
N GLY A 47 -3.23 -10.89 -31.78
CA GLY A 47 -3.56 -10.91 -30.37
C GLY A 47 -4.31 -9.65 -29.96
N GLU A 48 -5.61 -9.62 -30.14
CA GLU A 48 -6.46 -8.65 -29.48
C GLU A 48 -6.43 -8.93 -27.96
N ARG A 49 -5.79 -8.02 -27.25
CA ARG A 49 -5.88 -7.93 -25.79
C ARG A 49 -7.36 -7.93 -25.43
N THR A 50 -7.79 -8.84 -24.57
CA THR A 50 -9.15 -8.89 -24.03
C THR A 50 -9.39 -7.59 -23.26
N ARG A 51 -9.74 -6.51 -23.95
CA ARG A 51 -10.25 -5.31 -23.32
C ARG A 51 -11.58 -5.71 -22.69
N LEU A 52 -11.67 -5.56 -21.37
CA LEU A 52 -12.94 -5.54 -20.66
C LEU A 52 -13.77 -4.39 -21.24
N VAL A 53 -14.53 -4.67 -22.27
CA VAL A 53 -15.46 -3.70 -22.87
C VAL A 53 -16.73 -3.76 -22.03
N PRO A 54 -17.07 -2.71 -21.28
CA PRO A 54 -18.33 -2.65 -20.58
C PRO A 54 -19.46 -2.57 -21.60
N PRO A 55 -20.66 -3.11 -21.27
CA PRO A 55 -21.84 -2.98 -22.13
C PRO A 55 -22.16 -1.49 -22.38
N PRO A 56 -22.78 -1.16 -23.53
CA PRO A 56 -23.11 0.22 -23.86
C PRO A 56 -24.04 0.83 -22.79
N PRO A 57 -23.85 2.11 -22.44
CA PRO A 57 -24.61 2.75 -21.37
C PRO A 57 -26.10 2.81 -21.71
N ALA A 58 -26.94 2.40 -20.77
CA ALA A 58 -28.37 2.59 -20.84
C ALA A 58 -28.71 4.12 -20.85
N VAL A 59 -29.47 4.57 -21.82
CA VAL A 59 -29.94 5.96 -21.90
C VAL A 59 -31.11 6.14 -20.93
N GLY A 60 -30.88 6.87 -19.80
CA GLY A 60 -31.91 7.09 -18.79
C GLY A 60 -31.53 8.16 -17.74
N PRO A 61 -32.22 8.28 -16.63
CA PRO A 61 -32.14 9.37 -15.62
C PRO A 61 -30.77 9.59 -14.94
N TRP A 62 -29.76 8.87 -15.31
CA TRP A 62 -28.42 8.88 -14.77
C TRP A 62 -27.59 10.15 -15.07
N ARG A 63 -28.04 10.99 -15.99
CA ARG A 63 -27.28 12.19 -16.35
C ARG A 63 -27.22 13.18 -15.18
N SER A 64 -28.33 13.36 -14.48
CA SER A 64 -28.38 14.22 -13.31
C SER A 64 -27.57 13.67 -12.12
N TYR A 65 -27.60 12.35 -11.90
CA TYR A 65 -26.80 11.70 -10.84
C TYR A 65 -25.30 11.88 -11.06
N LYS A 66 -24.81 11.65 -12.30
CA LYS A 66 -23.39 11.84 -12.63
C LYS A 66 -22.94 13.28 -12.48
N GLU A 67 -23.75 14.22 -12.87
CA GLU A 67 -23.48 15.65 -12.76
C GLU A 67 -23.40 16.07 -11.29
N ILE A 68 -24.35 15.66 -10.47
CA ILE A 68 -24.37 15.90 -9.03
C ILE A 68 -23.13 15.29 -8.37
N LEU A 69 -22.86 14.02 -8.66
CA LEU A 69 -21.70 13.31 -8.10
C LEU A 69 -20.38 13.99 -8.50
N ALA A 70 -20.23 14.40 -9.77
CA ALA A 70 -19.05 15.11 -10.26
C ALA A 70 -18.87 16.47 -9.57
N GLN A 71 -19.93 17.23 -9.35
CA GLN A 71 -19.88 18.52 -8.64
C GLN A 71 -19.46 18.33 -7.18
N LEU A 72 -20.06 17.36 -6.48
CA LEU A 72 -19.72 17.06 -5.09
C LEU A 72 -18.26 16.56 -4.96
N ALA A 73 -17.82 15.69 -5.86
CA ALA A 73 -16.46 15.23 -5.97
C ALA A 73 -15.45 16.37 -6.18
N GLN A 74 -15.76 17.29 -7.08
CA GLN A 74 -14.91 18.44 -7.37
C GLN A 74 -14.78 19.37 -6.15
N ARG A 75 -15.90 19.70 -5.51
CA ARG A 75 -15.91 20.52 -4.29
C ARG A 75 -15.08 19.87 -3.18
N LEU A 76 -15.18 18.54 -3.01
CA LEU A 76 -14.39 17.81 -2.00
C LEU A 76 -12.89 17.87 -2.34
N LEU A 77 -12.49 17.68 -3.60
CA LEU A 77 -11.10 17.82 -4.03
C LEU A 77 -10.54 19.23 -3.76
N GLU A 78 -11.32 20.27 -4.03
CA GLU A 78 -10.92 21.65 -3.75
C GLU A 78 -10.76 21.91 -2.26
N ALA A 79 -11.70 21.42 -1.44
CA ALA A 79 -11.62 21.51 0.01
C ALA A 79 -10.39 20.81 0.59
N GLN A 80 -9.98 19.67 0.00
CA GLN A 80 -8.79 18.92 0.42
C GLN A 80 -7.46 19.56 -0.03
N ARG A 81 -7.45 20.35 -1.11
CA ARG A 81 -6.23 20.84 -1.76
C ARG A 81 -5.26 21.54 -0.81
N PRO A 82 -5.69 22.48 0.06
CA PRO A 82 -4.80 23.18 0.98
C PRO A 82 -4.29 22.30 2.12
N ILE A 83 -4.93 21.17 2.41
CA ILE A 83 -4.57 20.32 3.54
C ILE A 83 -3.37 19.44 3.17
N ARG A 84 -2.19 19.78 3.70
CA ARG A 84 -0.91 19.11 3.43
C ARG A 84 -0.32 18.58 4.74
N ILE A 85 -0.73 17.37 5.14
CA ILE A 85 -0.42 16.78 6.45
C ILE A 85 1.09 16.81 6.74
N LEU A 86 1.91 16.23 5.85
CA LEU A 86 3.35 16.10 6.12
C LEU A 86 4.07 17.44 6.12
N GLN A 87 3.59 18.42 5.36
CA GLN A 87 4.14 19.78 5.37
C GLN A 87 3.83 20.49 6.68
N ALA A 88 2.61 20.36 7.20
CA ALA A 88 2.19 20.95 8.48
C ALA A 88 2.91 20.32 9.70
N LEU A 89 3.47 19.12 9.54
CA LEU A 89 4.24 18.41 10.57
C LEU A 89 5.76 18.51 10.38
N ARG A 90 6.21 19.33 9.44
CA ARG A 90 7.63 19.48 9.13
C ARG A 90 8.35 20.20 10.27
N TRP A 91 9.53 19.71 10.62
CA TRP A 91 10.46 20.38 11.52
C TRP A 91 11.38 21.32 10.73
N ASP A 92 11.93 22.30 11.42
CA ASP A 92 12.99 23.13 10.84
C ASP A 92 14.20 22.25 10.50
N PRO A 93 14.82 22.39 9.30
CA PRO A 93 15.97 21.58 8.89
C PRO A 93 17.15 21.64 9.86
N SER A 94 17.32 22.77 10.59
CA SER A 94 18.38 22.92 11.58
C SER A 94 18.25 22.01 12.80
N VAL A 95 17.09 21.43 13.04
CA VAL A 95 16.83 20.55 14.20
C VAL A 95 17.68 19.29 14.11
N GLU A 96 17.80 18.68 12.94
CA GLU A 96 18.66 17.51 12.69
C GLU A 96 20.13 17.86 12.97
N ASP A 97 20.64 18.92 12.39
CA ASP A 97 22.00 19.39 12.59
C ASP A 97 22.32 19.67 14.06
N GLN A 98 21.40 20.35 14.77
CA GLN A 98 21.57 20.66 16.19
C GLN A 98 21.60 19.39 17.05
N PHE A 99 20.71 18.45 16.78
CA PHE A 99 20.62 17.20 17.49
C PHE A 99 21.87 16.35 17.30
N LEU A 100 22.35 16.19 16.06
CA LEU A 100 23.56 15.43 15.77
C LEU A 100 24.83 16.10 16.33
N LYS A 101 24.94 17.44 16.26
CA LYS A 101 26.01 18.18 16.93
C LYS A 101 26.02 18.00 18.45
N ALA A 102 24.85 17.89 19.07
CA ALA A 102 24.70 17.57 20.49
C ALA A 102 24.93 16.07 20.81
N LYS A 103 25.31 15.26 19.80
CA LYS A 103 25.56 13.82 19.90
C LYS A 103 24.33 13.02 20.42
N GLY A 104 23.13 13.48 20.08
CA GLY A 104 21.89 12.78 20.45
C GLY A 104 21.62 12.67 21.97
N LYS A 105 22.15 13.59 22.79
CA LYS A 105 22.07 13.49 24.26
C LYS A 105 20.84 14.16 24.86
N GLU A 106 20.21 15.05 24.13
CA GLU A 106 19.05 15.83 24.57
C GLU A 106 17.94 15.71 23.51
N LEU A 107 16.68 15.79 23.99
CA LEU A 107 15.54 15.82 23.09
C LEU A 107 15.65 17.01 22.12
N PRO A 108 15.34 16.82 20.82
CA PRO A 108 15.37 17.91 19.86
C PRO A 108 14.33 18.98 20.26
N LYS A 109 14.70 20.27 20.05
CA LYS A 109 13.79 21.39 20.28
C LYS A 109 12.96 21.62 19.04
N VAL A 110 11.68 21.24 19.12
CA VAL A 110 10.77 21.29 17.97
C VAL A 110 9.72 22.38 18.16
N GLY A 111 9.51 23.15 17.10
CA GLY A 111 8.39 24.07 16.96
C GLY A 111 7.66 23.80 15.67
N TYR A 112 6.36 24.08 15.62
CA TYR A 112 5.55 24.02 14.42
C TYR A 112 5.13 25.43 14.00
N ASP A 113 5.15 25.73 12.71
CA ASP A 113 4.58 26.94 12.17
C ASP A 113 3.10 27.01 12.53
N PRO A 114 2.62 28.06 13.22
CA PRO A 114 1.22 28.18 13.57
C PRO A 114 0.30 28.26 12.35
N ASP A 115 0.79 28.75 11.22
CA ASP A 115 0.04 28.83 9.97
C ASP A 115 -0.03 27.44 9.29
N LEU A 116 -1.25 26.94 9.13
CA LEU A 116 -1.52 25.71 8.39
C LEU A 116 -1.69 25.91 6.88
N GLY A 117 -1.64 27.18 6.42
CA GLY A 117 -1.98 27.55 5.05
C GLY A 117 -3.48 27.54 4.76
N PHE A 118 -4.31 27.41 5.79
CA PHE A 118 -5.77 27.51 5.73
C PHE A 118 -6.35 27.79 7.12
N ASP A 119 -7.53 28.43 7.17
CA ASP A 119 -8.30 28.61 8.41
C ASP A 119 -8.97 27.27 8.81
N PRO A 120 -8.58 26.67 9.95
CA PRO A 120 -9.16 25.41 10.41
C PRO A 120 -10.67 25.44 10.64
N ASP A 121 -11.20 26.54 11.20
CA ASP A 121 -12.64 26.64 11.50
C ASP A 121 -13.47 26.80 10.22
N ALA A 122 -12.98 27.61 9.27
CA ALA A 122 -13.58 27.71 7.94
C ALA A 122 -13.56 26.37 7.20
N LYS A 123 -12.43 25.65 7.30
CA LYS A 123 -12.28 24.33 6.65
C LYS A 123 -13.17 23.27 7.26
N MET A 124 -13.36 23.29 8.58
CA MET A 124 -14.31 22.41 9.27
C MET A 124 -15.76 22.65 8.83
N ARG A 125 -16.15 23.91 8.69
CA ARG A 125 -17.48 24.28 8.17
C ARG A 125 -17.65 23.81 6.74
N GLU A 126 -16.70 24.13 5.85
CA GLU A 126 -16.72 23.72 4.44
C GLU A 126 -16.91 22.20 4.27
N LEU A 127 -16.11 21.39 4.99
CA LEU A 127 -16.21 19.92 4.94
C LEU A 127 -17.54 19.40 5.50
N THR A 128 -18.10 20.09 6.50
CA THR A 128 -19.40 19.74 7.08
C THR A 128 -20.55 20.06 6.13
N ASP A 129 -20.47 21.19 5.44
CA ASP A 129 -21.46 21.57 4.42
C ASP A 129 -21.44 20.61 3.24
N ILE A 130 -20.23 20.24 2.74
CA ILE A 130 -20.08 19.23 1.68
C ILE A 130 -20.69 17.88 2.10
N TYR A 131 -20.40 17.43 3.34
CA TYR A 131 -20.99 16.21 3.90
C TYR A 131 -22.54 16.25 3.88
N GLY A 132 -23.09 17.38 4.35
CA GLY A 132 -24.54 17.62 4.36
C GLY A 132 -25.16 17.59 2.96
N ASP A 133 -24.50 18.22 1.98
CA ASP A 133 -24.92 18.25 0.58
C ASP A 133 -24.87 16.86 -0.04
N ILE A 134 -23.81 16.08 0.17
CA ILE A 134 -23.72 14.70 -0.30
C ILE A 134 -24.91 13.88 0.23
N ARG A 135 -25.20 13.99 1.52
CA ARG A 135 -26.30 13.26 2.15
C ARG A 135 -27.67 13.67 1.58
N ARG A 136 -27.85 14.97 1.33
CA ARG A 136 -29.11 15.52 0.81
C ARG A 136 -29.34 15.13 -0.64
N GLU A 137 -28.30 15.22 -1.49
CA GLU A 137 -28.45 15.10 -2.95
C GLU A 137 -28.34 13.65 -3.42
N LEU A 138 -27.49 12.82 -2.80
CA LEU A 138 -27.32 11.41 -3.17
C LEU A 138 -28.12 10.45 -2.27
N GLY A 139 -28.59 10.92 -1.11
CA GLY A 139 -29.25 10.08 -0.12
C GLY A 139 -28.27 9.43 0.86
N LYS A 140 -28.84 8.93 1.98
CA LYS A 140 -28.02 8.32 3.06
C LYS A 140 -27.44 6.96 2.70
N ASP A 141 -28.11 6.20 1.83
CA ASP A 141 -27.79 4.81 1.51
C ASP A 141 -26.99 4.68 0.21
N ASP A 142 -26.74 5.79 -0.49
CA ASP A 142 -25.92 5.81 -1.69
C ASP A 142 -24.46 5.41 -1.38
N LYS A 143 -23.95 4.39 -2.09
CA LYS A 143 -22.64 3.80 -1.81
C LYS A 143 -21.47 4.70 -2.19
N LEU A 144 -21.55 5.41 -3.32
CA LEU A 144 -20.54 6.39 -3.71
C LEU A 144 -20.61 7.62 -2.82
N GLY A 145 -21.82 8.08 -2.47
CA GLY A 145 -22.04 9.12 -1.49
C GLY A 145 -21.47 8.75 -0.10
N LYS A 146 -21.52 7.47 0.29
CA LYS A 146 -20.88 6.99 1.53
C LYS A 146 -19.36 7.21 1.48
N ILE A 147 -18.70 6.82 0.38
CA ILE A 147 -17.25 7.01 0.18
C ILE A 147 -16.88 8.50 0.34
N LEU A 148 -17.65 9.40 -0.29
CA LEU A 148 -17.41 10.84 -0.20
C LEU A 148 -17.63 11.38 1.22
N ARG A 149 -18.70 10.94 1.92
CA ARG A 149 -18.97 11.35 3.31
C ARG A 149 -17.88 10.88 4.28
N GLU A 150 -17.43 9.63 4.17
CA GLU A 150 -16.31 9.11 4.95
C GLU A 150 -15.03 9.92 4.71
N THR A 151 -14.78 10.31 3.46
CA THR A 151 -13.66 11.20 3.12
C THR A 151 -13.79 12.56 3.78
N CYS A 152 -14.99 13.19 3.81
CA CYS A 152 -15.22 14.43 4.55
C CYS A 152 -14.93 14.26 6.04
N ASP A 153 -15.42 13.17 6.65
CA ASP A 153 -15.23 12.87 8.07
C ASP A 153 -13.75 12.69 8.42
N GLU A 154 -12.99 12.00 7.59
CA GLU A 154 -11.56 11.83 7.78
C GLU A 154 -10.80 13.15 7.66
N TYR A 155 -11.13 13.99 6.66
CA TYR A 155 -10.46 15.29 6.53
C TYR A 155 -10.82 16.27 7.65
N ARG A 156 -12.03 16.19 8.22
CA ARG A 156 -12.35 16.92 9.47
C ARG A 156 -11.45 16.46 10.63
N GLN A 157 -11.24 15.15 10.77
CA GLN A 157 -10.31 14.62 11.78
C GLN A 157 -8.85 14.99 11.50
N VAL A 158 -8.44 15.07 10.22
CA VAL A 158 -7.13 15.59 9.85
C VAL A 158 -6.96 17.05 10.27
N VAL A 159 -7.94 17.90 10.03
CA VAL A 159 -7.90 19.31 10.48
C VAL A 159 -7.71 19.39 11.99
N GLU A 160 -8.50 18.63 12.77
CA GLU A 160 -8.33 18.58 14.22
C GLU A 160 -6.97 18.03 14.65
N MET A 161 -6.49 16.96 14.01
CA MET A 161 -5.15 16.40 14.25
C MET A 161 -4.06 17.47 14.07
N LEU A 162 -4.11 18.23 12.97
CA LEU A 162 -3.14 19.29 12.69
C LEU A 162 -3.24 20.46 13.66
N ARG A 163 -4.43 20.76 14.18
CA ARG A 163 -4.68 21.80 15.18
C ARG A 163 -3.97 21.50 16.51
N VAL A 164 -3.93 20.23 16.89
CA VAL A 164 -3.36 19.76 18.17
C VAL A 164 -1.97 19.14 18.06
N ARG A 165 -1.24 19.40 16.95
CA ARG A 165 0.11 18.89 16.77
C ARG A 165 1.05 19.35 17.88
N GLY A 166 1.98 18.48 18.27
CA GLY A 166 2.89 18.69 19.39
C GLY A 166 2.27 18.40 20.77
N THR A 167 1.04 17.88 20.82
CA THR A 167 0.37 17.50 22.07
C THR A 167 -0.03 16.02 22.06
N PRO A 168 -0.32 15.40 23.24
CA PRO A 168 -0.80 14.02 23.29
C PRO A 168 -2.13 13.79 22.55
N GLU A 169 -2.95 14.82 22.37
CA GLU A 169 -4.21 14.78 21.65
C GLU A 169 -3.99 14.42 20.16
N PHE A 170 -2.88 14.84 19.57
CA PHE A 170 -2.49 14.50 18.21
C PHE A 170 -2.50 12.99 17.95
N TYR A 171 -1.96 12.21 18.90
CA TYR A 171 -1.91 10.76 18.80
C TYR A 171 -3.30 10.13 18.72
N ARG A 172 -4.27 10.63 19.43
CA ARG A 172 -5.65 10.14 19.39
C ARG A 172 -6.23 10.19 17.97
N TYR A 173 -6.03 11.32 17.28
CA TYR A 173 -6.46 11.46 15.88
C TYR A 173 -5.59 10.64 14.94
N SER A 174 -4.28 10.63 15.13
CA SER A 174 -3.36 9.83 14.34
C SER A 174 -3.73 8.34 14.37
N LYS A 175 -3.95 7.80 15.55
CA LYS A 175 -4.38 6.40 15.74
C LYS A 175 -5.72 6.11 15.05
N LYS A 176 -6.68 7.03 15.14
CA LYS A 176 -7.99 6.88 14.50
C LYS A 176 -7.90 6.88 12.98
N LEU A 177 -7.01 7.70 12.39
CA LEU A 177 -6.85 7.88 10.95
C LEU A 177 -5.99 6.79 10.29
N TYR A 178 -4.92 6.37 10.95
CA TYR A 178 -3.92 5.45 10.36
C TYR A 178 -3.88 4.08 11.04
N GLY A 179 -4.52 3.95 12.19
CA GLY A 179 -4.42 2.75 13.02
C GLY A 179 -3.19 2.76 13.91
N SER A 180 -2.91 1.60 14.50
CA SER A 180 -1.83 1.35 15.47
C SER A 180 -1.20 -0.01 15.21
N PRO A 181 0.08 -0.24 15.56
CA PRO A 181 0.68 -1.56 15.60
C PRO A 181 -0.14 -2.58 16.42
N LYS A 182 -0.87 -2.12 17.42
CA LYS A 182 -1.71 -2.96 18.31
C LYS A 182 -3.09 -3.29 17.72
N ASP A 183 -3.44 -2.76 16.56
CA ASP A 183 -4.68 -3.12 15.88
C ASP A 183 -4.62 -4.55 15.38
N LYS A 184 -5.76 -5.25 15.48
CA LYS A 184 -5.93 -6.59 14.93
C LYS A 184 -6.27 -6.52 13.44
N PHE A 185 -5.87 -7.55 12.71
CA PHE A 185 -6.39 -7.74 11.36
C PHE A 185 -7.88 -8.12 11.40
N PRO A 186 -8.65 -7.83 10.33
CA PRO A 186 -10.06 -8.22 10.26
C PRO A 186 -10.25 -9.71 10.53
N ASP A 187 -11.18 -10.04 11.44
CA ASP A 187 -11.54 -11.40 11.82
C ASP A 187 -10.38 -12.29 12.34
N ASP A 188 -9.25 -11.66 12.74
CA ASP A 188 -8.09 -12.35 13.27
C ASP A 188 -7.76 -11.88 14.72
N ARG A 189 -6.96 -12.67 15.42
CA ARG A 189 -6.40 -12.33 16.73
C ARG A 189 -5.03 -11.67 16.62
N THR A 190 -4.36 -11.87 15.50
CA THR A 190 -3.02 -11.36 15.18
C THR A 190 -3.07 -9.84 15.01
N THR A 191 -2.15 -9.15 15.65
CA THR A 191 -1.98 -7.70 15.51
C THR A 191 -1.00 -7.37 14.40
N VAL A 192 -1.00 -6.10 13.95
CA VAL A 192 -0.01 -5.59 13.00
C VAL A 192 1.40 -5.74 13.57
N ARG A 193 1.57 -5.50 14.88
CA ARG A 193 2.82 -5.70 15.61
C ARG A 193 3.29 -7.16 15.57
N ASP A 194 2.39 -8.13 15.81
CA ASP A 194 2.77 -9.55 15.80
C ASP A 194 3.33 -9.95 14.43
N MET A 195 2.73 -9.48 13.34
CA MET A 195 3.26 -9.69 11.99
C MET A 195 4.59 -8.97 11.78
N GLY A 196 4.75 -7.77 12.34
CA GLY A 196 6.02 -7.05 12.33
C GLY A 196 7.14 -7.82 13.02
N PHE A 197 6.89 -8.45 14.15
CA PHE A 197 7.88 -9.30 14.84
C PHE A 197 8.21 -10.57 14.05
N VAL A 198 7.22 -11.26 13.50
CA VAL A 198 7.45 -12.43 12.62
C VAL A 198 8.36 -12.04 11.43
N LEU A 199 8.08 -10.92 10.79
CA LEU A 199 8.88 -10.46 9.66
C LEU A 199 10.29 -10.03 10.11
N TYR A 200 10.43 -9.40 11.28
CA TYR A 200 11.72 -9.03 11.85
C TYR A 200 12.61 -10.26 12.09
N GLU A 201 12.07 -11.33 12.70
CA GLU A 201 12.78 -12.58 12.91
C GLU A 201 13.26 -13.21 11.60
N LEU A 202 12.36 -13.26 10.58
CA LEU A 202 12.69 -13.81 9.28
C LEU A 202 13.79 -12.98 8.58
N LEU A 203 13.70 -11.66 8.59
CA LEU A 203 14.68 -10.78 7.95
C LEU A 203 16.03 -10.83 8.64
N THR A 204 16.04 -10.95 9.98
CA THR A 204 17.27 -11.12 10.76
C THR A 204 17.95 -12.46 10.45
N ALA A 205 17.17 -13.53 10.27
CA ALA A 205 17.69 -14.86 9.93
C ALA A 205 18.32 -14.94 8.52
N ILE A 206 17.90 -14.10 7.58
CA ILE A 206 18.45 -14.06 6.22
C ILE A 206 19.95 -13.66 6.21
N GLY A 207 20.40 -12.84 7.15
CA GLY A 207 21.80 -12.46 7.31
C GLY A 207 22.38 -11.79 6.06
N GLY A 208 22.04 -10.51 5.84
CA GLY A 208 22.33 -9.79 4.59
C GLY A 208 23.78 -9.86 4.07
N GLU A 209 24.79 -9.90 4.97
CA GLU A 209 26.21 -9.99 4.60
C GLU A 209 26.56 -11.23 3.77
N ARG A 210 25.85 -12.34 3.95
CA ARG A 210 26.09 -13.61 3.22
C ARG A 210 25.47 -13.65 1.83
N LEU A 211 24.57 -12.73 1.54
CA LEU A 211 23.91 -12.62 0.22
C LEU A 211 24.71 -11.78 -0.78
N GLY A 212 25.85 -11.23 -0.36
CA GLY A 212 26.72 -10.38 -1.15
C GLY A 212 26.72 -8.93 -0.65
N PRO A 213 27.70 -8.11 -1.10
CA PRO A 213 27.80 -6.73 -0.68
C PRO A 213 26.60 -5.91 -1.22
N GLU A 214 26.16 -4.95 -0.44
CA GLU A 214 25.21 -3.94 -0.93
C GLU A 214 25.82 -3.15 -2.08
N GLN A 215 24.99 -2.75 -3.03
CA GLN A 215 25.42 -1.91 -4.13
C GLN A 215 25.85 -0.52 -3.61
N PRO A 216 26.98 0.03 -4.09
CA PRO A 216 27.43 1.33 -3.66
C PRO A 216 26.43 2.43 -4.05
N ARG A 217 26.23 3.37 -3.16
CA ARG A 217 25.42 4.58 -3.42
C ARG A 217 26.32 5.68 -3.97
N ASP A 218 26.68 5.60 -5.25
CA ASP A 218 27.60 6.49 -5.94
C ASP A 218 26.96 7.29 -7.07
N ILE A 219 25.66 7.09 -7.33
CA ILE A 219 24.90 7.80 -8.35
C ILE A 219 24.37 9.12 -7.75
N PRO A 220 24.79 10.29 -8.25
CA PRO A 220 24.29 11.59 -7.76
C PRO A 220 22.78 11.75 -8.02
N ALA A 221 22.12 12.55 -7.19
CA ALA A 221 20.68 12.83 -7.29
C ALA A 221 20.23 13.29 -8.68
N THR A 222 21.04 14.11 -9.36
CA THR A 222 20.75 14.59 -10.73
C THR A 222 20.75 13.47 -11.76
N ALA A 223 21.71 12.57 -11.69
CA ALA A 223 21.78 11.40 -12.59
C ALA A 223 20.66 10.40 -12.28
N ALA A 224 20.38 10.13 -11.01
CA ALA A 224 19.26 9.30 -10.59
C ALA A 224 17.92 9.88 -11.09
N ALA A 225 17.70 11.19 -10.95
CA ALA A 225 16.50 11.86 -11.46
C ALA A 225 16.35 11.70 -12.97
N GLN A 226 17.42 11.86 -13.73
CA GLN A 226 17.42 11.69 -15.19
C GLN A 226 17.06 10.25 -15.58
N GLU A 227 17.66 9.26 -14.92
CA GLU A 227 17.39 7.85 -15.21
C GLU A 227 15.94 7.46 -14.85
N ILE A 228 15.45 7.87 -13.68
CA ILE A 228 14.06 7.62 -13.27
C ILE A 228 13.10 8.31 -14.25
N ASN A 229 13.37 9.56 -14.62
CA ASN A 229 12.54 10.28 -15.59
C ASN A 229 12.47 9.55 -16.95
N ALA A 230 13.61 9.07 -17.46
CA ALA A 230 13.63 8.29 -18.71
C ALA A 230 12.84 6.98 -18.64
N ARG A 231 12.83 6.32 -17.48
CA ARG A 231 12.06 5.10 -17.24
C ARG A 231 10.56 5.38 -17.13
N LEU A 232 10.19 6.40 -16.37
CA LEU A 232 8.79 6.79 -16.18
C LEU A 232 8.18 7.38 -17.46
N SER A 233 8.95 8.13 -18.26
CA SER A 233 8.48 8.62 -19.56
C SER A 233 8.15 7.47 -20.52
N ARG A 234 8.94 6.41 -20.54
CA ARG A 234 8.62 5.21 -21.34
C ARG A 234 7.32 4.54 -20.91
N TYR A 235 7.01 4.59 -19.63
CA TYR A 235 5.83 3.94 -19.06
C TYR A 235 4.58 4.81 -19.17
N PHE A 236 4.68 6.12 -18.87
CA PHE A 236 3.54 7.04 -18.84
C PHE A 236 3.38 7.88 -20.13
N GLY A 237 4.40 7.95 -20.98
CA GLY A 237 4.51 8.91 -22.09
C GLY A 237 5.14 10.25 -21.65
N ASP A 238 5.72 10.97 -22.60
CA ASP A 238 6.64 12.07 -22.32
C ASP A 238 6.08 13.28 -21.57
N ALA A 239 4.77 13.47 -21.60
CA ALA A 239 4.13 14.64 -20.98
C ALA A 239 3.50 14.38 -19.60
N ALA A 240 3.52 13.14 -19.11
CA ALA A 240 2.69 12.76 -17.99
C ALA A 240 3.39 12.91 -16.62
N VAL A 241 4.69 12.65 -16.53
CA VAL A 241 5.42 12.60 -15.24
C VAL A 241 6.75 13.31 -15.34
N ARG A 242 7.06 14.15 -14.32
CA ARG A 242 8.33 14.84 -14.19
C ARG A 242 9.10 14.31 -13.00
N VAL A 243 10.43 14.26 -13.11
CA VAL A 243 11.31 13.95 -11.99
C VAL A 243 12.21 15.17 -11.73
N GLU A 244 12.16 15.68 -10.52
CA GLU A 244 12.81 16.93 -10.12
C GLU A 244 13.71 16.70 -8.91
N VAL A 245 14.87 17.36 -8.85
CA VAL A 245 15.71 17.41 -7.65
C VAL A 245 15.20 18.54 -6.75
N ASP A 246 15.01 18.25 -5.45
CA ASP A 246 14.43 19.19 -4.49
C ASP A 246 15.24 19.22 -3.18
N ASP A 247 15.65 20.42 -2.79
CA ASP A 247 16.45 20.67 -1.57
C ASP A 247 15.60 20.56 -0.29
N SER A 248 14.29 20.59 -0.41
CA SER A 248 13.36 20.64 0.72
C SER A 248 12.93 19.27 1.23
N LEU A 249 13.35 18.18 0.58
CA LEU A 249 12.97 16.83 0.97
C LEU A 249 13.84 16.31 2.11
N LEU A 250 13.19 15.69 3.10
CA LEU A 250 13.85 14.89 4.14
C LEU A 250 14.04 13.42 3.72
N ALA A 251 13.07 12.86 2.99
CA ALA A 251 13.18 11.52 2.42
C ALA A 251 13.97 11.56 1.11
N ASP A 252 14.59 10.44 0.74
CA ASP A 252 15.36 10.34 -0.51
C ASP A 252 14.53 10.64 -1.76
N ALA A 253 13.24 10.28 -1.73
CA ALA A 253 12.28 10.66 -2.78
C ALA A 253 10.86 10.81 -2.23
N ALA A 254 10.00 11.47 -3.00
CA ALA A 254 8.58 11.59 -2.72
C ALA A 254 7.78 11.79 -4.02
N ALA A 255 6.70 11.03 -4.18
CA ALA A 255 5.77 11.22 -5.30
C ALA A 255 4.73 12.30 -5.00
N GLY A 256 4.42 13.07 -6.02
CA GLY A 256 3.27 13.97 -6.07
C GLY A 256 2.15 13.42 -6.94
N SER A 257 1.35 14.33 -7.50
CA SER A 257 0.24 13.95 -8.38
C SER A 257 0.67 13.50 -9.78
N ASP A 258 1.75 14.11 -10.30
CA ASP A 258 2.27 13.96 -11.66
C ASP A 258 3.80 14.16 -11.70
N TYR A 259 4.46 14.06 -10.54
CA TYR A 259 5.90 14.24 -10.42
C TYR A 259 6.48 13.34 -9.34
N VAL A 260 7.78 13.09 -9.43
CA VAL A 260 8.61 12.53 -8.37
C VAL A 260 9.70 13.53 -8.02
N LYS A 261 9.89 13.82 -6.75
CA LYS A 261 10.99 14.63 -6.23
C LYS A 261 12.06 13.73 -5.65
N ILE A 262 13.30 14.05 -5.94
CA ILE A 262 14.50 13.38 -5.46
C ILE A 262 15.25 14.35 -4.57
N ARG A 263 15.68 13.92 -3.39
CA ARG A 263 16.40 14.76 -2.42
C ARG A 263 17.76 15.19 -2.99
N SER A 264 18.00 16.49 -3.01
CA SER A 264 19.30 17.06 -3.40
C SER A 264 20.39 16.60 -2.40
N GLY A 265 21.60 16.42 -2.90
CA GLY A 265 22.71 15.94 -2.08
C GLY A 265 22.69 14.46 -1.69
N ALA A 266 21.59 13.74 -1.97
CA ALA A 266 21.55 12.28 -1.79
C ALA A 266 22.34 11.58 -2.90
N ALA A 267 22.95 10.46 -2.55
CA ALA A 267 23.52 9.50 -3.49
C ALA A 267 22.65 8.25 -3.52
N PHE A 268 22.58 7.61 -4.67
CA PHE A 268 21.71 6.46 -4.94
C PHE A 268 22.53 5.28 -5.48
N SER A 269 22.09 4.08 -5.20
CA SER A 269 22.52 2.88 -5.89
C SER A 269 21.58 2.59 -7.07
N LYS A 270 21.99 1.68 -7.94
CA LYS A 270 21.10 1.20 -9.00
C LYS A 270 19.85 0.51 -8.43
N SER A 271 19.98 -0.22 -7.32
CA SER A 271 18.83 -0.81 -6.61
C SER A 271 17.88 0.25 -6.07
N ASP A 272 18.40 1.38 -5.56
CA ASP A 272 17.53 2.48 -5.11
C ASP A 272 16.70 3.03 -6.27
N ILE A 273 17.29 3.22 -7.45
CA ILE A 273 16.58 3.68 -8.65
C ILE A 273 15.50 2.67 -9.05
N ASP A 274 15.80 1.38 -9.03
CA ASP A 274 14.84 0.31 -9.34
C ASP A 274 13.66 0.30 -8.33
N ILE A 275 13.96 0.51 -7.05
CA ILE A 275 12.95 0.63 -5.98
C ILE A 275 12.08 1.87 -6.21
N LEU A 276 12.69 3.02 -6.47
CA LEU A 276 11.97 4.28 -6.65
C LEU A 276 11.04 4.26 -7.89
N GLU A 277 11.47 3.63 -8.98
CA GLU A 277 10.60 3.39 -10.13
C GLU A 277 9.35 2.60 -9.75
N ALA A 278 9.51 1.49 -9.00
CA ALA A 278 8.39 0.66 -8.61
C ALA A 278 7.49 1.32 -7.55
N HIS A 279 8.08 1.92 -6.52
CA HIS A 279 7.39 2.50 -5.38
C HIS A 279 6.69 3.81 -5.73
N GLU A 280 7.49 4.79 -6.17
CA GLU A 280 7.00 6.14 -6.44
C GLU A 280 6.29 6.21 -7.79
N GLY A 281 6.87 5.61 -8.84
CA GLY A 281 6.33 5.67 -10.20
C GLY A 281 5.12 4.77 -10.39
N TRP A 282 5.29 3.47 -10.29
CA TRP A 282 4.24 2.51 -10.67
C TRP A 282 3.07 2.45 -9.69
N VAL A 283 3.25 2.93 -8.45
CA VAL A 283 2.15 2.94 -7.48
C VAL A 283 1.68 4.36 -7.20
N HIS A 284 2.52 5.22 -6.60
CA HIS A 284 2.03 6.50 -6.12
C HIS A 284 1.65 7.47 -7.25
N VAL A 285 2.49 7.61 -8.28
CA VAL A 285 2.18 8.43 -9.45
C VAL A 285 1.09 7.79 -10.30
N ALA A 286 1.19 6.48 -10.61
CA ALA A 286 0.20 5.79 -11.42
C ALA A 286 -1.21 5.90 -10.82
N THR A 287 -1.36 5.64 -9.53
CA THR A 287 -2.67 5.76 -8.87
C THR A 287 -3.19 7.21 -8.84
N SER A 288 -2.29 8.20 -8.71
CA SER A 288 -2.68 9.61 -8.80
C SER A 288 -3.20 9.97 -10.20
N LEU A 289 -2.47 9.58 -11.25
CA LEU A 289 -2.86 9.81 -12.64
C LEU A 289 -4.15 9.04 -13.01
N ASN A 290 -4.26 7.79 -12.57
CA ASN A 290 -5.48 6.99 -12.77
C ASN A 290 -6.70 7.64 -12.12
N GLY A 291 -6.55 8.19 -10.90
CA GLY A 291 -7.59 8.95 -10.23
C GLY A 291 -7.95 10.25 -10.95
N GLN A 292 -6.96 10.97 -11.49
CA GLN A 292 -7.20 12.19 -12.30
C GLN A 292 -7.91 11.87 -13.61
N ALA A 293 -7.61 10.73 -14.21
CA ALA A 293 -8.22 10.27 -15.46
C ALA A 293 -9.67 9.78 -15.31
N GLN A 294 -10.20 9.72 -14.08
CA GLN A 294 -11.58 9.29 -13.86
C GLN A 294 -12.56 10.29 -14.45
N PRO A 295 -13.60 9.83 -15.18
CA PRO A 295 -14.59 10.71 -15.82
C PRO A 295 -15.44 11.47 -14.79
N VAL A 296 -15.82 10.81 -13.71
CA VAL A 296 -16.65 11.35 -12.62
C VAL A 296 -15.97 11.18 -11.27
N ALA A 297 -15.40 10.02 -10.98
CA ALA A 297 -14.81 9.66 -9.69
C ALA A 297 -13.45 10.33 -9.41
N ARG A 298 -13.30 11.61 -9.72
CA ARG A 298 -12.03 12.36 -9.60
C ARG A 298 -11.50 12.48 -8.16
N TRP A 299 -12.34 12.28 -7.15
CA TRP A 299 -11.88 12.21 -5.76
C TRP A 299 -10.81 11.12 -5.54
N LEU A 300 -10.75 10.11 -6.41
CA LEU A 300 -9.75 9.06 -6.38
C LEU A 300 -8.31 9.54 -6.67
N ALA A 301 -8.14 10.77 -7.17
CA ALA A 301 -6.82 11.38 -7.39
C ALA A 301 -6.09 11.71 -6.07
N LYS A 302 -6.83 11.94 -4.99
CA LYS A 302 -6.28 12.30 -3.68
C LYS A 302 -6.97 11.51 -2.57
N GLY A 303 -6.27 10.51 -2.03
CA GLY A 303 -6.82 9.64 -1.00
C GLY A 303 -6.90 10.27 0.38
N PRO A 304 -7.95 9.96 1.16
CA PRO A 304 -8.00 10.20 2.59
C PRO A 304 -7.05 9.24 3.34
N PRO A 305 -6.76 9.48 4.64
CA PRO A 305 -5.87 8.65 5.44
C PRO A 305 -6.14 7.14 5.40
N ARG A 306 -7.41 6.70 5.35
CA ARG A 306 -7.77 5.27 5.27
C ARG A 306 -7.19 4.54 4.04
N THR A 307 -6.85 5.26 2.98
CA THR A 307 -6.24 4.68 1.78
C THR A 307 -4.73 4.48 1.93
N THR A 308 -4.11 5.02 2.99
CA THR A 308 -2.66 5.00 3.18
C THR A 308 -2.12 3.57 3.27
N ALA A 309 -2.78 2.68 4.02
CA ALA A 309 -2.34 1.30 4.13
C ALA A 309 -2.31 0.59 2.77
N VAL A 310 -3.35 0.76 1.94
CA VAL A 310 -3.38 0.21 0.58
C VAL A 310 -2.22 0.77 -0.24
N GLN A 311 -2.00 2.08 -0.24
CA GLN A 311 -0.99 2.75 -1.05
C GLN A 311 0.44 2.36 -0.65
N GLU A 312 0.79 2.49 0.62
CA GLU A 312 2.14 2.20 1.11
C GLU A 312 2.44 0.68 1.04
N GLY A 313 1.45 -0.14 1.41
CA GLY A 313 1.59 -1.59 1.32
C GLY A 313 1.65 -2.10 -0.12
N LEU A 314 0.91 -1.49 -1.06
CA LEU A 314 0.97 -1.84 -2.47
C LEU A 314 2.33 -1.48 -3.06
N ALA A 315 2.88 -0.30 -2.73
CA ALA A 315 4.20 0.12 -3.16
C ALA A 315 5.29 -0.83 -2.66
N ALA A 316 5.27 -1.20 -1.37
CA ALA A 316 6.21 -2.17 -0.82
C ALA A 316 6.03 -3.58 -1.43
N LEU A 317 4.79 -4.00 -1.69
CA LEU A 317 4.51 -5.28 -2.34
C LEU A 317 5.02 -5.30 -3.79
N MET A 318 4.96 -4.18 -4.52
CA MET A 318 5.55 -4.07 -5.86
C MET A 318 7.08 -4.24 -5.83
N GLU A 319 7.77 -3.67 -4.84
CA GLU A 319 9.20 -3.91 -4.66
C GLU A 319 9.50 -5.42 -4.50
N ILE A 320 8.68 -6.15 -3.74
CA ILE A 320 8.84 -7.59 -3.49
C ILE A 320 8.53 -8.42 -4.73
N LEU A 321 7.37 -8.18 -5.37
CA LEU A 321 6.92 -8.94 -6.55
C LEU A 321 7.85 -8.77 -7.75
N THR A 322 8.61 -7.69 -7.81
CA THR A 322 9.55 -7.40 -8.89
C THR A 322 11.01 -7.73 -8.56
N PHE A 323 11.26 -8.38 -7.41
CA PHE A 323 12.61 -8.71 -6.91
C PHE A 323 13.52 -7.49 -6.78
N ARG A 324 12.97 -6.31 -6.48
CA ARG A 324 13.71 -5.06 -6.31
C ARG A 324 14.01 -4.76 -4.84
N SER A 325 13.22 -5.30 -3.91
CA SER A 325 13.46 -5.11 -2.47
C SER A 325 14.73 -5.84 -2.04
N THR A 326 15.54 -5.18 -1.23
CA THR A 326 16.72 -5.78 -0.60
C THR A 326 16.42 -6.13 0.87
N PRO A 327 17.19 -7.03 1.52
CA PRO A 327 17.01 -7.34 2.94
C PRO A 327 17.06 -6.10 3.82
N ARG A 328 18.01 -5.17 3.57
CA ARG A 328 18.11 -3.89 4.29
C ARG A 328 16.85 -3.02 4.07
N ARG A 329 16.36 -2.92 2.83
CA ARG A 329 15.14 -2.17 2.51
C ARG A 329 13.92 -2.76 3.20
N ALA A 330 13.73 -4.07 3.12
CA ALA A 330 12.63 -4.76 3.77
C ALA A 330 12.68 -4.59 5.29
N LYS A 331 13.86 -4.73 5.90
CA LYS A 331 14.08 -4.47 7.33
C LYS A 331 13.71 -3.03 7.69
N LYS A 332 14.20 -2.03 6.94
CA LYS A 332 13.91 -0.61 7.18
C LYS A 332 12.41 -0.30 7.11
N LEU A 333 11.66 -0.93 6.20
CA LEU A 333 10.20 -0.78 6.15
C LEU A 333 9.50 -1.44 7.34
N ASN A 334 9.99 -2.59 7.77
CA ASN A 334 9.44 -3.29 8.93
C ASN A 334 9.74 -2.58 10.25
N ASP A 335 10.95 -2.06 10.41
CA ASP A 335 11.37 -1.35 11.62
C ASP A 335 10.53 -0.11 11.91
N ARG A 336 9.89 0.49 10.89
CA ARG A 336 8.93 1.60 11.06
C ARG A 336 7.78 1.25 11.99
N ILE A 337 7.29 0.00 11.93
CA ILE A 337 6.19 -0.46 12.79
C ILE A 337 6.67 -0.65 14.21
N LEU A 338 7.82 -1.29 14.36
CA LEU A 338 8.42 -1.55 15.67
C LEU A 338 8.81 -0.26 16.38
N ALA A 339 9.25 0.75 15.61
CA ALA A 339 9.52 2.09 16.14
C ALA A 339 8.24 2.78 16.64
N VAL A 340 7.13 2.70 15.90
CA VAL A 340 5.83 3.23 16.34
C VAL A 340 5.33 2.49 17.57
N ASP A 341 5.45 1.16 17.62
CA ASP A 341 5.06 0.34 18.76
C ASP A 341 5.83 0.72 20.03
N LYS A 342 7.16 0.84 19.94
CA LYS A 342 8.01 1.30 21.05
C LYS A 342 7.59 2.69 21.56
N ALA A 343 7.34 3.62 20.64
CA ALA A 343 6.93 4.96 21.00
C ALA A 343 5.52 4.99 21.62
N GLU A 344 4.57 4.13 21.16
CA GLU A 344 3.27 3.94 21.83
C GLU A 344 3.40 3.35 23.23
N ASP A 345 4.42 2.51 23.48
CA ASP A 345 4.72 1.93 24.78
C ASP A 345 5.49 2.90 25.71
N GLY A 346 5.74 4.13 25.26
CA GLY A 346 6.33 5.19 26.06
C GLY A 346 7.80 5.47 25.80
N ALA A 347 8.44 4.78 24.84
CA ALA A 347 9.81 5.11 24.44
C ALA A 347 9.88 6.54 23.87
N SER A 348 10.84 7.32 24.37
CA SER A 348 11.11 8.69 23.93
C SER A 348 11.77 8.73 22.54
N PHE A 349 11.92 9.93 22.00
CA PHE A 349 12.71 10.15 20.79
C PHE A 349 14.14 9.60 20.92
N LEU A 350 14.78 9.80 22.09
CA LEU A 350 16.14 9.30 22.33
C LEU A 350 16.19 7.78 22.36
N ASP A 351 15.20 7.13 22.99
CA ASP A 351 15.15 5.66 23.09
C ASP A 351 14.97 5.02 21.71
N VAL A 352 14.09 5.60 20.87
CA VAL A 352 13.86 5.10 19.50
C VAL A 352 15.06 5.39 18.60
N PHE A 353 15.71 6.55 18.74
CA PHE A 353 16.94 6.89 18.01
C PHE A 353 18.05 5.89 18.34
N GLU A 354 18.29 5.63 19.64
CA GLU A 354 19.29 4.66 20.09
C GLU A 354 18.96 3.24 19.63
N TRP A 355 17.68 2.86 19.67
CA TRP A 355 17.25 1.59 19.13
C TRP A 355 17.60 1.45 17.65
N HIS A 356 17.32 2.45 16.80
CA HIS A 356 17.72 2.41 15.40
C HIS A 356 19.23 2.26 15.24
N ARG A 357 20.02 2.91 16.11
CA ARG A 357 21.48 2.77 16.10
C ARG A 357 21.93 1.34 16.43
N THR A 358 21.26 0.68 17.39
CA THR A 358 21.53 -0.73 17.69
C THR A 358 21.13 -1.68 16.57
N GLU A 359 20.17 -1.27 15.72
CA GLU A 359 19.76 -2.01 14.53
C GLU A 359 20.72 -1.82 13.33
N GLY A 360 21.78 -1.01 13.49
CA GLY A 360 22.85 -0.85 12.50
C GLY A 360 22.62 0.24 11.45
N TYR A 361 21.73 1.21 11.73
CA TYR A 361 21.55 2.39 10.90
C TYR A 361 22.61 3.46 11.25
N ASP A 362 23.00 4.28 10.24
CA ASP A 362 23.83 5.45 10.48
C ASP A 362 23.05 6.56 11.21
N GLU A 363 23.76 7.60 11.68
CA GLU A 363 23.14 8.65 12.51
C GLU A 363 22.06 9.43 11.77
N ASP A 364 22.25 9.71 10.48
CA ASP A 364 21.26 10.42 9.65
C ASP A 364 20.01 9.54 9.44
N GLU A 365 20.21 8.26 9.13
CA GLU A 365 19.11 7.28 9.01
C GLU A 365 18.36 7.11 10.32
N CYS A 366 19.06 7.05 11.45
CA CYS A 366 18.47 6.98 12.80
C CYS A 366 17.60 8.20 13.07
N PHE A 367 18.12 9.41 12.82
CA PHE A 367 17.36 10.63 13.02
C PHE A 367 16.12 10.69 12.13
N GLN A 368 16.27 10.46 10.84
CA GLN A 368 15.17 10.51 9.88
C GLN A 368 14.08 9.48 10.17
N SER A 369 14.48 8.25 10.56
CA SER A 369 13.52 7.19 10.93
C SER A 369 12.77 7.53 12.22
N THR A 370 13.47 8.07 13.21
CA THR A 370 12.87 8.51 14.48
C THR A 370 11.98 9.73 14.28
N HIS A 371 12.43 10.73 13.51
CA HIS A 371 11.64 11.90 13.17
C HIS A 371 10.27 11.53 12.58
N ARG A 372 10.20 10.52 11.72
CA ARG A 372 8.94 10.04 11.12
C ARG A 372 7.91 9.60 12.16
N VAL A 373 8.38 9.01 13.25
CA VAL A 373 7.54 8.52 14.36
C VAL A 373 7.06 9.67 15.25
N PHE A 374 7.90 10.69 15.46
CA PHE A 374 7.62 11.73 16.45
C PHE A 374 7.09 13.06 15.88
N ARG A 375 7.18 13.27 14.56
CA ARG A 375 6.63 14.51 13.95
C ARG A 375 5.12 14.63 14.21
N GLY A 376 4.72 15.75 14.80
CA GLY A 376 3.35 16.00 15.21
C GLY A 376 2.97 15.41 16.57
N GLY A 377 3.71 14.42 17.06
CA GLY A 377 3.50 13.78 18.35
C GLY A 377 4.32 14.40 19.48
N VAL A 378 4.51 13.64 20.56
CA VAL A 378 5.21 14.05 21.79
C VAL A 378 6.57 13.32 21.87
N LEU A 379 7.65 14.07 22.06
CA LEU A 379 9.01 13.55 22.02
C LEU A 379 9.36 12.68 23.22
N GLU A 380 8.69 12.87 24.33
CA GLU A 380 8.85 12.10 25.57
C GLU A 380 8.26 10.70 25.49
N GLY A 381 7.54 10.36 24.41
CA GLY A 381 6.92 9.06 24.18
C GLY A 381 5.43 8.99 24.52
N GLY A 382 4.82 7.84 24.26
CA GLY A 382 3.39 7.57 24.53
C GLY A 382 2.40 8.16 23.52
N ALA A 383 2.83 9.07 22.65
CA ALA A 383 1.95 9.77 21.70
C ALA A 383 2.60 9.99 20.32
N PRO A 384 2.95 8.92 19.58
CA PRO A 384 3.61 9.05 18.28
C PRO A 384 2.65 9.38 17.13
N PHE A 385 3.22 9.68 15.97
CA PHE A 385 2.54 9.67 14.68
C PHE A 385 2.48 8.25 14.12
N THR A 386 1.32 7.66 14.05
CA THR A 386 1.16 6.23 13.75
C THR A 386 1.13 5.87 12.26
N LYS A 387 1.27 6.86 11.35
CA LYS A 387 1.15 6.65 9.90
C LYS A 387 2.01 5.50 9.40
N ASP A 388 3.20 5.31 9.93
CA ASP A 388 4.14 4.33 9.42
C ASP A 388 3.78 2.86 9.78
N ALA A 389 2.80 2.63 10.66
CA ALA A 389 2.17 1.31 10.85
C ALA A 389 1.45 0.82 9.56
N SER A 390 1.13 1.73 8.65
CA SER A 390 0.44 1.43 7.39
C SER A 390 1.24 0.52 6.44
N TYR A 391 2.58 0.48 6.51
CA TYR A 391 3.40 -0.31 5.58
C TYR A 391 3.14 -1.81 5.72
N CYS A 392 3.41 -2.42 6.87
CA CYS A 392 3.20 -3.85 7.08
C CYS A 392 1.72 -4.20 7.02
N LYS A 393 0.86 -3.40 7.68
CA LYS A 393 -0.60 -3.58 7.58
C LYS A 393 -1.04 -3.68 6.13
N GLY A 394 -0.55 -2.76 5.29
CA GLY A 394 -0.90 -2.70 3.88
C GLY A 394 -0.33 -3.85 3.06
N ILE A 395 0.90 -4.31 3.30
CA ILE A 395 1.48 -5.48 2.63
C ILE A 395 0.58 -6.71 2.87
N VAL A 396 0.24 -6.97 4.13
CA VAL A 396 -0.59 -8.13 4.51
C VAL A 396 -1.97 -8.04 3.88
N LEU A 397 -2.65 -6.89 3.98
CA LEU A 397 -4.00 -6.71 3.47
C LEU A 397 -4.07 -6.77 1.94
N ASN A 398 -3.11 -6.14 1.22
CA ASN A 398 -3.06 -6.20 -0.24
C ASN A 398 -2.81 -7.64 -0.74
N TYR A 399 -1.85 -8.36 -0.13
CA TYR A 399 -1.61 -9.75 -0.47
C TYR A 399 -2.84 -10.62 -0.20
N ALA A 400 -3.48 -10.46 0.96
CA ALA A 400 -4.70 -11.19 1.32
C ALA A 400 -5.85 -10.89 0.34
N PHE A 401 -6.03 -9.62 -0.05
CA PHE A 401 -7.03 -9.22 -1.04
C PHE A 401 -6.78 -9.88 -2.40
N MET A 402 -5.54 -9.77 -2.93
CA MET A 402 -5.19 -10.39 -4.22
C MET A 402 -5.40 -11.89 -4.20
N ARG A 403 -4.95 -12.56 -3.12
CA ARG A 403 -5.14 -14.00 -2.94
C ARG A 403 -6.62 -14.39 -2.89
N ALA A 404 -7.42 -13.67 -2.10
CA ALA A 404 -8.86 -13.93 -2.00
C ALA A 404 -9.57 -13.71 -3.34
N ALA A 405 -9.21 -12.65 -4.08
CA ALA A 405 -9.77 -12.37 -5.39
C ALA A 405 -9.48 -13.49 -6.40
N ILE A 406 -8.25 -14.01 -6.44
CA ILE A 406 -7.87 -15.13 -7.32
C ILE A 406 -8.61 -16.40 -6.91
N MET A 407 -8.63 -16.74 -5.61
CA MET A 407 -9.24 -17.97 -5.14
C MET A 407 -10.77 -17.99 -5.26
N GLN A 408 -11.41 -16.83 -5.44
CA GLN A 408 -12.87 -16.69 -5.59
C GLN A 408 -13.29 -16.35 -7.03
N ASP A 409 -12.39 -16.55 -8.02
CA ASP A 409 -12.65 -16.20 -9.42
C ASP A 409 -13.05 -14.72 -9.64
N ARG A 410 -12.42 -13.82 -8.86
CA ARG A 410 -12.62 -12.37 -8.91
C ARG A 410 -11.33 -11.60 -9.19
N ALA A 411 -10.38 -12.23 -9.88
CA ALA A 411 -9.09 -11.63 -10.20
C ALA A 411 -9.22 -10.29 -10.94
N TYR A 412 -10.33 -10.07 -11.66
CA TYR A 412 -10.66 -8.82 -12.33
C TYR A 412 -10.78 -7.60 -11.40
N LEU A 413 -10.90 -7.80 -10.08
CA LEU A 413 -10.90 -6.72 -9.10
C LEU A 413 -9.48 -6.24 -8.73
N ILE A 414 -8.46 -7.04 -8.97
CA ILE A 414 -7.09 -6.72 -8.56
C ILE A 414 -6.55 -5.45 -9.24
N PRO A 415 -6.75 -5.23 -10.55
CA PRO A 415 -6.35 -3.97 -11.20
C PRO A 415 -6.96 -2.72 -10.55
N PHE A 416 -8.12 -2.85 -9.89
CA PHE A 416 -8.78 -1.72 -9.21
C PHE A 416 -8.05 -1.23 -7.95
N LEU A 417 -7.06 -1.94 -7.45
CA LEU A 417 -6.10 -1.40 -6.48
C LEU A 417 -5.36 -0.16 -7.03
N PHE A 418 -5.28 -0.04 -8.36
CA PHE A 418 -4.62 1.05 -9.06
C PHE A 418 -5.59 2.09 -9.65
N VAL A 419 -6.90 1.95 -9.48
CA VAL A 419 -7.89 2.87 -10.08
C VAL A 419 -7.78 4.31 -9.57
N GLY A 420 -7.12 4.47 -8.44
CA GLY A 420 -6.83 5.72 -7.74
C GLY A 420 -6.36 5.45 -6.31
N LYS A 421 -6.56 6.40 -5.43
CA LYS A 421 -6.31 6.24 -3.99
C LYS A 421 -7.55 5.61 -3.36
N VAL A 422 -7.52 4.30 -3.14
CA VAL A 422 -8.69 3.50 -2.72
C VAL A 422 -8.45 2.78 -1.39
N ALA A 423 -9.52 2.45 -0.68
CA ALA A 423 -9.54 1.41 0.34
C ALA A 423 -10.08 0.10 -0.27
N HIS A 424 -9.75 -1.05 0.32
CA HIS A 424 -10.18 -2.36 -0.22
C HIS A 424 -11.71 -2.48 -0.31
N GLU A 425 -12.40 -1.94 0.68
CA GLU A 425 -13.86 -1.98 0.79
C GLU A 425 -14.57 -1.20 -0.32
N ASP A 426 -13.88 -0.20 -0.88
CA ASP A 426 -14.41 0.62 -1.96
C ASP A 426 -14.32 -0.08 -3.33
N ILE A 427 -13.38 -1.02 -3.51
CA ILE A 427 -13.09 -1.65 -4.81
C ILE A 427 -14.31 -2.31 -5.44
N PRO A 428 -15.08 -3.16 -4.75
CA PRO A 428 -16.29 -3.75 -5.36
C PRO A 428 -17.36 -2.71 -5.71
N ILE A 429 -17.45 -1.63 -4.93
CA ILE A 429 -18.38 -0.53 -5.18
C ILE A 429 -17.97 0.22 -6.45
N LEU A 430 -16.69 0.58 -6.55
CA LEU A 430 -16.15 1.29 -7.71
C LEU A 430 -16.28 0.46 -9.01
N TYR A 431 -15.98 -0.85 -8.91
CA TYR A 431 -16.12 -1.76 -10.05
C TYR A 431 -17.56 -1.84 -10.56
N ALA A 432 -18.55 -1.89 -9.67
CA ALA A 432 -19.96 -1.92 -10.04
C ALA A 432 -20.41 -0.71 -10.88
N HIS A 433 -19.69 0.41 -10.80
CA HIS A 433 -19.99 1.65 -11.52
C HIS A 433 -19.11 1.87 -12.78
N VAL A 434 -18.44 0.82 -13.27
CA VAL A 434 -17.71 0.86 -14.54
C VAL A 434 -18.68 0.88 -15.72
N ALA A 435 -19.68 0.02 -15.69
CA ALA A 435 -20.70 -0.05 -16.76
C ALA A 435 -21.46 1.27 -16.93
N ASP A 436 -21.69 1.98 -15.82
CA ASP A 436 -22.34 3.30 -15.82
C ASP A 436 -21.42 4.41 -16.34
N GLY A 437 -20.12 4.14 -16.55
CA GLY A 437 -19.13 5.14 -16.94
C GLY A 437 -18.87 6.21 -15.88
N ILE A 438 -19.11 5.90 -14.61
CA ILE A 438 -18.73 6.73 -13.45
C ILE A 438 -17.27 6.47 -13.07
N VAL A 439 -16.87 5.21 -13.13
CA VAL A 439 -15.51 4.76 -12.92
C VAL A 439 -14.95 4.19 -14.21
N ARG A 440 -13.70 4.47 -14.49
CA ARG A 440 -12.93 3.91 -15.61
C ARG A 440 -11.88 2.95 -15.07
N PRO A 441 -11.66 1.77 -15.68
CA PRO A 441 -10.51 0.93 -15.36
C PRO A 441 -9.19 1.73 -15.41
N PRO A 442 -8.21 1.40 -14.58
CA PRO A 442 -6.96 2.16 -14.52
C PRO A 442 -6.19 2.06 -15.85
N PRO A 443 -5.86 3.19 -16.52
CA PRO A 443 -5.06 3.17 -17.74
C PRO A 443 -3.59 2.81 -17.50
N TYR A 444 -3.06 3.06 -16.30
CA TYR A 444 -1.69 2.77 -15.93
C TYR A 444 -1.64 1.65 -14.90
N LEU A 445 -1.07 0.52 -15.28
CA LEU A 445 -0.85 -0.65 -14.42
C LEU A 445 0.62 -1.04 -14.44
N PRO A 446 1.21 -1.48 -13.33
CA PRO A 446 2.54 -2.08 -13.37
C PRO A 446 2.59 -3.27 -14.32
N PRO A 447 3.72 -3.52 -15.00
CA PRO A 447 3.79 -4.51 -16.08
C PRO A 447 3.32 -5.93 -15.69
N MET A 448 3.50 -6.34 -14.42
CA MET A 448 3.05 -7.65 -13.94
C MET A 448 1.53 -7.79 -13.83
N PHE A 449 0.78 -6.71 -13.91
CA PHE A 449 -0.70 -6.75 -13.92
C PHE A 449 -1.28 -6.78 -15.33
N ASP A 450 -0.45 -6.68 -16.37
CA ASP A 450 -0.87 -6.94 -17.75
C ASP A 450 -1.10 -8.45 -17.96
N ASP A 451 -0.36 -9.31 -17.22
CA ASP A 451 -0.55 -10.77 -17.22
C ASP A 451 -1.00 -11.27 -15.84
N MET A 452 -2.31 -11.30 -15.64
CA MET A 452 -2.90 -11.83 -14.42
C MET A 452 -2.67 -13.33 -14.20
N ASN A 453 -2.33 -14.10 -15.26
CA ASN A 453 -2.04 -15.52 -15.13
C ASN A 453 -0.71 -15.72 -14.38
N GLY A 454 0.32 -14.94 -14.70
CA GLY A 454 1.60 -14.98 -14.01
C GLY A 454 1.43 -14.68 -12.51
N LEU A 455 0.70 -13.63 -12.18
CA LEU A 455 0.41 -13.27 -10.78
C LEU A 455 -0.40 -14.38 -10.07
N ALA A 456 -1.42 -14.95 -10.71
CA ALA A 456 -2.23 -16.02 -10.14
C ALA A 456 -1.39 -17.27 -9.84
N ILE A 457 -0.53 -17.66 -10.75
CA ILE A 457 0.39 -18.78 -10.54
C ILE A 457 1.38 -18.48 -9.43
N TRP A 458 1.97 -17.27 -9.39
CA TRP A 458 2.87 -16.88 -8.31
C TRP A 458 2.19 -16.99 -6.93
N ILE A 459 0.98 -16.47 -6.77
CA ILE A 459 0.19 -16.55 -5.52
C ILE A 459 -0.16 -18.00 -5.19
N CYS A 460 -0.54 -18.82 -6.17
CA CYS A 460 -0.81 -20.23 -6.00
C CYS A 460 0.42 -20.96 -5.44
N TYR A 461 1.58 -20.81 -6.08
CA TYR A 461 2.81 -21.47 -5.64
C TYR A 461 3.33 -20.93 -4.31
N SER A 462 3.20 -19.63 -4.02
CA SER A 462 3.58 -19.08 -2.71
C SER A 462 2.75 -19.74 -1.60
N THR A 463 1.46 -19.97 -1.83
CA THR A 463 0.57 -20.69 -0.91
C THR A 463 0.97 -22.16 -0.77
N PHE A 464 1.36 -22.82 -1.86
CA PHE A 464 1.83 -24.20 -1.86
C PHE A 464 3.15 -24.34 -1.10
N PHE A 465 4.14 -23.51 -1.40
CA PHE A 465 5.46 -23.58 -0.76
C PHE A 465 5.40 -23.25 0.74
N SER A 466 4.50 -22.35 1.16
CA SER A 466 4.33 -22.08 2.59
C SER A 466 3.91 -23.32 3.41
N ARG A 467 3.24 -24.30 2.78
CA ARG A 467 2.89 -25.59 3.40
C ARG A 467 4.07 -26.54 3.58
N LEU A 468 5.18 -26.30 2.89
CA LEU A 468 6.42 -27.06 3.06
C LEU A 468 7.23 -26.61 4.27
N SER A 469 6.94 -25.43 4.80
CA SER A 469 7.56 -24.93 6.04
C SER A 469 7.26 -25.90 7.20
N GLY A 470 8.31 -26.33 7.92
CA GLY A 470 8.18 -27.32 9.00
C GLY A 470 7.98 -28.77 8.55
N SER A 471 7.91 -29.05 7.24
CA SER A 471 7.83 -30.42 6.72
C SER A 471 9.10 -31.21 6.97
N ALA A 472 9.02 -32.56 6.87
CA ALA A 472 10.18 -33.44 6.96
C ALA A 472 11.25 -33.09 5.91
N ILE A 473 10.82 -32.64 4.73
CA ILE A 473 11.73 -32.19 3.65
C ILE A 473 12.53 -30.96 4.08
N ALA A 474 11.87 -29.94 4.64
CA ALA A 474 12.54 -28.74 5.15
C ALA A 474 13.51 -29.07 6.27
N GLN A 475 13.12 -29.95 7.18
CA GLN A 475 13.97 -30.42 8.29
C GLN A 475 15.19 -31.21 7.79
N TYR A 476 15.02 -32.03 6.76
CA TYR A 476 16.13 -32.76 6.12
C TYR A 476 17.19 -31.81 5.59
N TYR A 477 16.80 -30.80 4.81
CA TYR A 477 17.75 -29.83 4.26
C TYR A 477 18.35 -28.93 5.35
N ALA A 478 17.59 -28.53 6.36
CA ALA A 478 18.13 -27.77 7.48
C ALA A 478 19.23 -28.54 8.21
N LYS A 479 19.06 -29.85 8.45
CA LYS A 479 20.10 -30.71 9.05
C LYS A 479 21.32 -30.86 8.13
N MET A 480 21.11 -31.06 6.83
CA MET A 480 22.19 -31.19 5.86
C MET A 480 23.06 -29.93 5.76
N LEU A 481 22.45 -28.75 5.83
CA LEU A 481 23.14 -27.44 5.73
C LEU A 481 23.74 -26.94 7.07
N ALA A 482 23.44 -27.60 8.18
CA ALA A 482 24.01 -27.26 9.49
C ALA A 482 25.47 -27.77 9.70
N HIS A 483 25.98 -28.54 8.73
CA HIS A 483 27.35 -29.05 8.66
C HIS A 483 28.13 -28.37 7.54
#